data_c8b72337cd6e3c17213917be5043aaa8
#
_entry.id   c8b72337cd6e3c17213917be5043aaa8
#
_cell.length_a   1.000
_cell.length_b   1.000
_cell.length_c   1.000
_cell.angle_alpha   90.00
_cell.angle_beta   90.00
_cell.angle_gamma   90.00
#
_symmetry.space_group_name_H-M   'P 1'
#
loop_
_entity.id
_entity.type
_entity.pdbx_description
1 polymer ?
#
loop_
_entity_poly.entity_id
_entity_poly.type
_entity_poly.pdbx_seq_one_letter_code
_entity_poly.pdbx_strand_id
1 'polypeptide(L)'
;MSVSFVAWAFSAFDDTSFALCGKTVTSLRRNIITPILPVLRRLGFDCREKLSQHLVEIEYSGRRNRFYLFGGKDEGSAALIQGMTLGGVLLDEVALMPRSFVEQALARCSLDGSKLWFNCNPDTPLHWFYEEWIKKSAEKNCLYLHFTMDDNPSLTPAIKRRYESLYSGAFYDRFVLGKWVAAQGLVYPFFSRSVHVAEPEGIPSRYFISCDYGTVNPSSFGLWGEYGGRWYRLNEYYFDSRREGEPRTDEEHYAALEQLAGELNIEAVIADPSAASFLECIRRHGRFRAVPAKNDVIDGIRRVSDALKERRILFSQSCTDCLREFSLYRWDNTAARDAPRKEYDHAMDDVRYFVSTVLAHE
;
A
#
# COMPACT_ATOMS: atom_id res chain seq x y z
N MET A 1 -3.43 -4.02 22.62
CA MET A 1 -3.29 -2.55 22.70
C MET A 1 -4.66 -1.85 22.80
N SER A 2 -5.59 -2.00 21.87
CA SER A 2 -6.85 -1.22 21.82
C SER A 2 -7.76 -1.44 23.04
N VAL A 3 -7.91 -2.68 23.53
CA VAL A 3 -8.66 -2.95 24.78
C VAL A 3 -8.01 -2.26 25.97
N SER A 4 -6.68 -2.32 26.07
CA SER A 4 -5.93 -1.67 27.16
C SER A 4 -6.05 -0.15 27.10
N PHE A 5 -6.10 0.44 25.90
CA PHE A 5 -6.35 1.87 25.72
C PHE A 5 -7.72 2.29 26.26
N VAL A 6 -8.78 1.55 25.91
CA VAL A 6 -10.13 1.83 26.41
C VAL A 6 -10.21 1.63 27.93
N ALA A 7 -9.65 0.53 28.45
CA ALA A 7 -9.65 0.27 29.89
C ALA A 7 -8.92 1.38 30.67
N TRP A 8 -7.76 1.83 30.17
CA TRP A 8 -7.04 2.97 30.76
C TRP A 8 -7.89 4.25 30.68
N ALA A 9 -8.52 4.56 29.56
CA ALA A 9 -9.37 5.74 29.42
C ALA A 9 -10.47 5.78 30.49
N PHE A 10 -11.10 4.65 30.80
CA PHE A 10 -12.14 4.56 31.83
C PHE A 10 -11.59 4.53 33.26
N SER A 11 -10.33 4.14 33.46
CA SER A 11 -9.70 4.23 34.78
C SER A 11 -9.33 5.66 35.17
N ALA A 12 -8.99 6.50 34.17
CA ALA A 12 -8.43 7.83 34.40
C ALA A 12 -9.43 8.98 34.12
N PHE A 13 -10.44 8.78 33.25
CA PHE A 13 -11.28 9.87 32.73
C PHE A 13 -12.77 9.53 32.76
N ASP A 14 -13.59 10.58 32.80
CA ASP A 14 -15.03 10.56 32.60
C ASP A 14 -15.42 11.74 31.73
N ASP A 15 -16.50 11.60 30.95
CA ASP A 15 -17.04 12.58 29.99
C ASP A 15 -15.97 13.21 29.07
N THR A 16 -14.95 12.44 28.71
CA THR A 16 -13.76 12.91 28.01
C THR A 16 -13.74 12.39 26.57
N SER A 17 -13.10 13.18 25.69
CA SER A 17 -12.88 12.83 24.29
C SER A 17 -11.51 12.22 24.07
N PHE A 18 -11.46 11.19 23.23
CA PHE A 18 -10.26 10.47 22.79
C PHE A 18 -10.22 10.41 21.26
N ALA A 19 -9.04 10.25 20.68
CA ALA A 19 -8.90 10.01 19.24
C ALA A 19 -8.37 8.60 18.96
N LEU A 20 -8.98 7.96 17.96
CA LEU A 20 -8.48 6.76 17.32
C LEU A 20 -8.12 7.15 15.89
N CYS A 21 -6.86 7.02 15.52
CA CYS A 21 -6.33 7.47 14.24
C CYS A 21 -5.80 6.30 13.42
N GLY A 22 -6.06 6.30 12.11
CA GLY A 22 -5.53 5.34 11.17
C GLY A 22 -5.22 6.01 9.82
N LYS A 23 -4.64 5.31 8.88
CA LYS A 23 -4.41 5.82 7.51
C LYS A 23 -5.71 6.36 6.88
N THR A 24 -6.80 5.63 7.06
CA THR A 24 -8.16 6.04 6.67
C THR A 24 -9.15 5.61 7.74
N VAL A 25 -10.30 6.32 7.84
CA VAL A 25 -11.38 5.92 8.76
C VAL A 25 -11.89 4.51 8.42
N THR A 26 -11.94 4.14 7.15
CA THR A 26 -12.39 2.82 6.70
C THR A 26 -11.44 1.70 7.17
N SER A 27 -10.13 1.87 7.02
CA SER A 27 -9.15 0.89 7.52
C SER A 27 -9.17 0.81 9.04
N LEU A 28 -9.25 1.94 9.73
CA LEU A 28 -9.34 2.00 11.19
C LEU A 28 -10.58 1.26 11.71
N ARG A 29 -11.76 1.44 11.07
CA ARG A 29 -12.95 0.68 11.40
C ARG A 29 -12.76 -0.80 11.25
N ARG A 30 -12.26 -1.25 10.10
CA ARG A 30 -12.03 -2.67 9.82
C ARG A 30 -11.02 -3.29 10.78
N ASN A 31 -9.92 -2.60 11.05
CA ASN A 31 -8.79 -3.16 11.80
C ASN A 31 -8.96 -3.06 13.32
N ILE A 32 -9.59 -2.00 13.81
CA ILE A 32 -9.71 -1.72 15.25
C ILE A 32 -11.15 -1.80 15.73
N ILE A 33 -12.08 -1.03 15.13
CA ILE A 33 -13.41 -0.87 15.71
C ILE A 33 -14.23 -2.15 15.60
N THR A 34 -14.34 -2.72 14.42
CA THR A 34 -15.12 -3.94 14.19
C THR A 34 -14.67 -5.11 15.08
N PRO A 35 -13.38 -5.40 15.27
CA PRO A 35 -12.94 -6.45 16.16
C PRO A 35 -13.09 -6.13 17.65
N ILE A 36 -12.91 -4.87 18.07
CA ILE A 36 -12.87 -4.53 19.50
C ILE A 36 -14.26 -4.43 20.13
N LEU A 37 -15.27 -3.92 19.43
CA LEU A 37 -16.60 -3.69 20.00
C LEU A 37 -17.25 -4.95 20.59
N PRO A 38 -17.23 -6.13 19.95
CA PRO A 38 -17.73 -7.35 20.56
C PRO A 38 -16.98 -7.75 21.83
N VAL A 39 -15.67 -7.48 21.88
CA VAL A 39 -14.85 -7.76 23.06
C VAL A 39 -15.23 -6.84 24.20
N LEU A 40 -15.35 -5.54 23.97
CA LEU A 40 -15.75 -4.55 24.98
C LEU A 40 -17.12 -4.85 25.53
N ARG A 41 -18.11 -5.19 24.67
CA ARG A 41 -19.45 -5.57 25.13
C ARG A 41 -19.44 -6.79 26.05
N ARG A 42 -18.61 -7.81 25.75
CA ARG A 42 -18.43 -8.97 26.64
C ARG A 42 -17.78 -8.62 27.99
N LEU A 43 -16.96 -7.54 28.00
CA LEU A 43 -16.37 -7.00 29.23
C LEU A 43 -17.31 -6.07 30.01
N GLY A 44 -18.56 -5.89 29.55
CA GLY A 44 -19.58 -5.09 30.22
C GLY A 44 -19.64 -3.63 29.82
N PHE A 45 -18.95 -3.22 28.75
CA PHE A 45 -19.04 -1.88 28.21
C PHE A 45 -20.29 -1.76 27.29
N ASP A 46 -21.07 -0.69 27.45
CA ASP A 46 -22.08 -0.31 26.46
C ASP A 46 -21.43 0.55 25.37
N CYS A 47 -21.50 0.09 24.12
CA CYS A 47 -20.82 0.71 22.98
C CYS A 47 -21.82 1.09 21.89
N ARG A 48 -21.91 2.38 21.56
CA ARG A 48 -22.80 2.95 20.57
C ARG A 48 -22.02 3.65 19.47
N GLU A 49 -22.17 3.18 18.22
CA GLU A 49 -21.55 3.81 17.07
C GLU A 49 -22.45 4.88 16.46
N LYS A 50 -21.88 6.07 16.21
CA LYS A 50 -22.49 7.17 15.43
C LYS A 50 -21.74 7.31 14.12
N LEU A 51 -22.14 6.55 13.10
CA LEU A 51 -21.41 6.39 11.85
C LEU A 51 -21.16 7.71 11.10
N SER A 52 -22.21 8.57 11.03
CA SER A 52 -22.13 9.88 10.36
C SER A 52 -21.19 10.87 11.06
N GLN A 53 -20.93 10.68 12.35
CA GLN A 53 -20.07 11.53 13.16
C GLN A 53 -18.66 10.95 13.33
N HIS A 54 -18.38 9.78 12.77
CA HIS A 54 -17.14 9.03 13.01
C HIS A 54 -16.80 8.90 14.51
N LEU A 55 -17.82 8.56 15.33
CA LEU A 55 -17.75 8.55 16.79
C LEU A 55 -18.22 7.20 17.33
N VAL A 56 -17.52 6.71 18.34
CA VAL A 56 -17.97 5.61 19.21
C VAL A 56 -18.13 6.17 20.63
N GLU A 57 -19.35 6.18 21.14
CA GLU A 57 -19.62 6.45 22.55
C GLU A 57 -19.55 5.15 23.32
N ILE A 58 -18.84 5.16 24.45
CA ILE A 58 -18.69 3.99 25.31
C ILE A 58 -19.08 4.40 26.72
N GLU A 59 -19.89 3.58 27.37
CA GLU A 59 -20.30 3.75 28.77
C GLU A 59 -19.87 2.51 29.59
N TYR A 60 -19.37 2.75 30.78
CA TYR A 60 -18.97 1.68 31.73
C TYR A 60 -18.98 2.20 33.16
N SER A 61 -19.62 1.47 34.07
CA SER A 61 -19.70 1.81 35.52
C SER A 61 -20.10 3.26 35.81
N GLY A 62 -21.09 3.77 35.06
CA GLY A 62 -21.60 5.13 35.22
C GLY A 62 -20.77 6.24 34.58
N ARG A 63 -19.64 5.92 33.99
CA ARG A 63 -18.77 6.84 33.23
C ARG A 63 -19.08 6.75 31.74
N ARG A 64 -18.90 7.87 31.02
CA ARG A 64 -19.06 7.95 29.56
C ARG A 64 -17.83 8.61 28.94
N ASN A 65 -17.28 8.00 27.89
CA ASN A 65 -16.20 8.58 27.09
C ASN A 65 -16.53 8.50 25.59
N ARG A 66 -15.98 9.46 24.81
CA ARG A 66 -16.20 9.61 23.37
C ARG A 66 -14.91 9.32 22.61
N PHE A 67 -14.97 8.40 21.64
CA PHE A 67 -13.83 7.99 20.84
C PHE A 67 -14.07 8.40 19.38
N TYR A 68 -13.42 9.48 18.94
CA TYR A 68 -13.51 10.01 17.59
C TYR A 68 -12.54 9.30 16.65
N LEU A 69 -13.00 9.01 15.42
CA LEU A 69 -12.22 8.27 14.41
C LEU A 69 -11.69 9.24 13.36
N PHE A 70 -10.39 9.27 13.17
CA PHE A 70 -9.71 10.14 12.19
C PHE A 70 -8.90 9.33 11.19
N GLY A 71 -8.89 9.81 9.92
CA GLY A 71 -8.02 9.32 8.87
C GLY A 71 -6.88 10.30 8.61
N GLY A 72 -5.63 9.85 8.79
CA GLY A 72 -4.42 10.61 8.44
C GLY A 72 -3.89 10.21 7.08
N LYS A 73 -4.62 10.54 5.99
CA LYS A 73 -4.26 10.12 4.64
C LYS A 73 -3.12 10.97 4.05
N ASP A 74 -3.18 12.27 4.28
CA ASP A 74 -2.30 13.30 3.68
C ASP A 74 -2.06 14.45 4.67
N GLU A 75 -1.23 15.40 4.28
CA GLU A 75 -0.88 16.57 5.11
C GLU A 75 -2.10 17.43 5.49
N GLY A 76 -3.10 17.52 4.62
CA GLY A 76 -4.35 18.26 4.89
C GLY A 76 -5.19 17.64 6.01
N SER A 77 -5.00 16.36 6.29
CA SER A 77 -5.72 15.63 7.34
C SER A 77 -5.45 16.19 8.74
N ALA A 78 -4.35 16.91 8.96
CA ALA A 78 -4.04 17.57 10.23
C ALA A 78 -5.12 18.57 10.68
N ALA A 79 -5.82 19.19 9.73
CA ALA A 79 -6.92 20.12 10.03
C ALA A 79 -8.13 19.44 10.69
N LEU A 80 -8.35 18.15 10.46
CA LEU A 80 -9.51 17.43 10.98
C LEU A 80 -9.54 17.30 12.51
N ILE A 81 -8.37 17.30 13.15
CA ILE A 81 -8.23 17.13 14.60
C ILE A 81 -7.99 18.45 15.34
N GLN A 82 -7.92 19.55 14.61
CA GLN A 82 -7.74 20.88 15.21
C GLN A 82 -8.93 21.27 16.11
N GLY A 83 -8.66 22.04 17.16
CA GLY A 83 -9.68 22.56 18.08
C GLY A 83 -10.19 21.55 19.11
N MET A 84 -9.75 20.29 19.07
CA MET A 84 -10.14 19.31 20.08
C MET A 84 -9.22 19.33 21.30
N THR A 85 -9.79 18.95 22.47
CA THR A 85 -9.04 18.61 23.68
C THR A 85 -9.25 17.14 23.97
N LEU A 86 -8.16 16.37 24.07
CA LEU A 86 -8.18 14.91 24.16
C LEU A 86 -7.54 14.42 25.46
N GLY A 87 -8.14 13.39 26.07
CA GLY A 87 -7.53 12.62 27.16
C GLY A 87 -6.46 11.66 26.69
N GLY A 88 -6.42 11.34 25.39
CA GLY A 88 -5.39 10.51 24.80
C GLY A 88 -5.68 10.16 23.34
N VAL A 89 -4.68 9.60 22.67
CA VAL A 89 -4.76 9.18 21.27
C VAL A 89 -4.16 7.79 21.08
N LEU A 90 -4.82 6.99 20.23
CA LEU A 90 -4.29 5.74 19.72
C LEU A 90 -4.12 5.87 18.21
N LEU A 91 -2.89 5.67 17.72
CA LEU A 91 -2.53 5.74 16.31
C LEU A 91 -2.19 4.34 15.78
N ASP A 92 -3.06 3.82 14.92
CA ASP A 92 -2.93 2.51 14.29
C ASP A 92 -2.11 2.64 13.01
N GLU A 93 -1.01 1.90 12.91
CA GLU A 93 -0.05 1.98 11.80
C GLU A 93 0.54 3.40 11.62
N VAL A 94 1.04 3.99 12.70
CA VAL A 94 1.52 5.39 12.73
C VAL A 94 2.60 5.69 11.68
N ALA A 95 3.40 4.71 11.27
CA ALA A 95 4.41 4.88 10.22
C ALA A 95 3.80 5.19 8.83
N LEU A 96 2.52 4.89 8.61
CA LEU A 96 1.83 5.19 7.34
C LEU A 96 1.22 6.60 7.30
N MET A 97 1.22 7.34 8.43
CA MET A 97 0.59 8.66 8.51
C MET A 97 1.61 9.78 8.27
N PRO A 98 1.18 10.93 7.72
CA PRO A 98 2.00 12.13 7.67
C PRO A 98 2.42 12.58 9.07
N ARG A 99 3.67 13.04 9.19
CA ARG A 99 4.22 13.53 10.46
C ARG A 99 3.39 14.68 11.03
N SER A 100 2.97 15.61 10.18
CA SER A 100 2.14 16.77 10.56
C SER A 100 0.83 16.35 11.22
N PHE A 101 0.14 15.35 10.68
CA PHE A 101 -1.09 14.82 11.26
C PHE A 101 -0.83 14.20 12.65
N VAL A 102 0.22 13.39 12.78
CA VAL A 102 0.56 12.76 14.04
C VAL A 102 0.92 13.81 15.10
N GLU A 103 1.80 14.75 14.79
CA GLU A 103 2.20 15.83 15.71
C GLU A 103 0.99 16.68 16.13
N GLN A 104 0.06 16.96 15.21
CA GLN A 104 -1.17 17.68 15.53
C GLN A 104 -2.06 16.86 16.49
N ALA A 105 -2.22 15.56 16.28
CA ALA A 105 -2.99 14.68 17.17
C ALA A 105 -2.39 14.65 18.58
N LEU A 106 -1.06 14.55 18.69
CA LEU A 106 -0.37 14.57 19.97
C LEU A 106 -0.53 15.89 20.71
N ALA A 107 -0.46 17.02 19.99
CA ALA A 107 -0.64 18.36 20.56
C ALA A 107 -2.07 18.58 21.13
N ARG A 108 -3.05 17.77 20.75
CA ARG A 108 -4.42 17.83 21.30
C ARG A 108 -4.57 17.09 22.64
N CYS A 109 -3.62 16.21 23.01
CA CYS A 109 -3.63 15.50 24.27
C CYS A 109 -3.08 16.40 25.41
N SER A 110 -3.89 17.39 25.79
CA SER A 110 -3.50 18.46 26.70
C SER A 110 -4.10 18.35 28.12
N LEU A 111 -4.84 17.27 28.39
CA LEU A 111 -5.38 17.01 29.73
C LEU A 111 -4.29 16.38 30.60
N ASP A 112 -4.33 16.66 31.92
CA ASP A 112 -3.45 15.99 32.85
C ASP A 112 -3.67 14.48 32.84
N GLY A 113 -2.59 13.71 32.85
CA GLY A 113 -2.65 12.24 32.76
C GLY A 113 -2.87 11.69 31.34
N SER A 114 -2.88 12.55 30.28
CA SER A 114 -2.99 12.11 28.88
C SER A 114 -1.92 11.11 28.50
N LYS A 115 -2.28 10.15 27.64
CA LYS A 115 -1.33 9.15 27.10
C LYS A 115 -1.44 9.00 25.60
N LEU A 116 -0.31 8.66 25.00
CA LEU A 116 -0.12 8.47 23.56
C LEU A 116 0.19 7.01 23.29
N TRP A 117 -0.59 6.38 22.41
CA TRP A 117 -0.47 4.97 22.08
C TRP A 117 -0.22 4.79 20.59
N PHE A 118 0.81 4.01 20.25
CA PHE A 118 1.21 3.80 18.85
C PHE A 118 1.35 2.31 18.56
N ASN A 119 1.05 1.92 17.34
CA ASN A 119 1.56 0.71 16.75
C ASN A 119 2.03 0.98 15.33
N CYS A 120 2.95 0.20 14.83
CA CYS A 120 3.35 0.19 13.43
C CYS A 120 4.11 -1.09 13.07
N ASN A 121 4.11 -1.39 11.77
CA ASN A 121 5.12 -2.27 11.22
C ASN A 121 6.42 -1.48 10.98
N PRO A 122 7.60 -2.12 11.08
CA PRO A 122 8.86 -1.50 10.74
C PRO A 122 8.94 -1.03 9.29
N ASP A 123 9.69 0.04 9.05
CA ASP A 123 10.03 0.59 7.76
C ASP A 123 11.56 0.83 7.68
N THR A 124 12.02 1.83 6.92
CA THR A 124 13.44 2.21 6.89
C THR A 124 13.91 2.79 8.23
N PRO A 125 15.18 2.58 8.63
CA PRO A 125 15.76 3.22 9.80
C PRO A 125 15.79 4.75 9.73
N LEU A 126 15.63 5.33 8.51
CA LEU A 126 15.55 6.78 8.30
C LEU A 126 14.14 7.35 8.51
N HIS A 127 13.17 6.50 8.83
CA HIS A 127 11.80 6.95 9.05
C HIS A 127 11.71 7.83 10.30
N TRP A 128 11.02 8.98 10.18
CA TRP A 128 10.92 9.98 11.25
C TRP A 128 10.43 9.39 12.58
N PHE A 129 9.46 8.45 12.55
CA PHE A 129 8.90 7.83 13.74
C PHE A 129 9.94 6.95 14.46
N TYR A 130 10.78 6.24 13.71
CA TYR A 130 11.88 5.46 14.27
C TYR A 130 12.92 6.36 14.94
N GLU A 131 13.36 7.41 14.23
CA GLU A 131 14.36 8.36 14.74
C GLU A 131 13.89 9.15 15.95
N GLU A 132 12.63 9.64 15.94
CA GLU A 132 12.13 10.55 16.98
C GLU A 132 11.43 9.85 18.14
N TRP A 133 10.92 8.64 17.96
CA TRP A 133 10.15 7.95 19.00
C TRP A 133 10.79 6.66 19.44
N ILE A 134 11.14 5.73 18.55
CA ILE A 134 11.63 4.40 18.93
C ILE A 134 13.05 4.51 19.47
N LYS A 135 13.97 5.16 18.75
CA LYS A 135 15.35 5.39 19.23
C LYS A 135 15.41 6.22 20.53
N LYS A 136 14.51 7.16 20.69
CA LYS A 136 14.43 8.06 21.84
C LYS A 136 13.39 7.62 22.87
N SER A 137 12.97 6.36 22.87
CA SER A 137 11.90 5.87 23.75
C SER A 137 12.19 6.09 25.23
N ALA A 138 13.43 5.91 25.66
CA ALA A 138 13.86 6.17 27.03
C ALA A 138 13.78 7.67 27.39
N GLU A 139 14.23 8.56 26.51
CA GLU A 139 14.18 10.02 26.71
C GLU A 139 12.73 10.53 26.78
N LYS A 140 11.83 9.91 26.01
CA LYS A 140 10.40 10.25 25.96
C LYS A 140 9.57 9.52 27.01
N ASN A 141 10.19 8.75 27.90
CA ASN A 141 9.51 7.91 28.89
C ASN A 141 8.42 7.01 28.24
N CYS A 142 8.76 6.39 27.11
CA CYS A 142 7.88 5.52 26.36
C CYS A 142 8.16 4.04 26.67
N LEU A 143 7.12 3.27 26.92
CA LEU A 143 7.20 1.81 26.88
C LEU A 143 7.26 1.35 25.43
N TYR A 144 8.40 0.82 25.01
CA TYR A 144 8.56 0.22 23.68
C TYR A 144 8.47 -1.31 23.78
N LEU A 145 7.53 -1.89 23.06
CA LEU A 145 7.35 -3.34 22.95
C LEU A 145 7.61 -3.75 21.49
N HIS A 146 8.56 -4.65 21.32
CA HIS A 146 8.89 -5.25 20.04
C HIS A 146 8.27 -6.64 19.94
N PHE A 147 7.61 -6.91 18.81
CA PHE A 147 7.00 -8.20 18.49
C PHE A 147 7.51 -8.72 17.16
N THR A 148 7.71 -10.02 17.10
CA THR A 148 8.00 -10.76 15.89
C THR A 148 6.79 -11.60 15.47
N MET A 149 6.87 -12.24 14.31
CA MET A 149 5.83 -13.18 13.89
C MET A 149 5.66 -14.33 14.89
N ASP A 150 6.72 -14.70 15.60
CA ASP A 150 6.70 -15.81 16.59
C ASP A 150 5.90 -15.49 17.83
N ASP A 151 5.79 -14.21 18.17
CA ASP A 151 5.01 -13.73 19.32
C ASP A 151 3.49 -13.76 19.06
N ASN A 152 3.05 -14.08 17.84
CA ASN A 152 1.63 -14.14 17.50
C ASN A 152 1.08 -15.57 17.68
N PRO A 153 0.35 -15.86 18.76
CA PRO A 153 -0.17 -17.20 19.05
C PRO A 153 -1.28 -17.65 18.09
N SER A 154 -1.85 -16.72 17.28
CA SER A 154 -2.89 -17.04 16.31
C SER A 154 -2.33 -17.64 15.03
N LEU A 155 -1.02 -17.54 14.78
CA LEU A 155 -0.37 -18.05 13.58
C LEU A 155 0.01 -19.53 13.75
N THR A 156 -0.61 -20.39 12.93
CA THR A 156 -0.21 -21.79 12.87
C THR A 156 1.17 -21.96 12.24
N PRO A 157 1.91 -23.05 12.51
CA PRO A 157 3.19 -23.33 11.86
C PRO A 157 3.11 -23.35 10.32
N ALA A 158 1.98 -23.73 9.75
CA ALA A 158 1.77 -23.71 8.31
C ALA A 158 1.70 -22.28 7.76
N ILE A 159 0.99 -21.39 8.46
CA ILE A 159 0.90 -19.96 8.10
C ILE A 159 2.27 -19.29 8.26
N LYS A 160 3.01 -19.57 9.34
CA LYS A 160 4.37 -19.03 9.54
C LYS A 160 5.30 -19.43 8.39
N ARG A 161 5.39 -20.72 8.04
CA ARG A 161 6.18 -21.19 6.89
C ARG A 161 5.77 -20.54 5.58
N ARG A 162 4.48 -20.28 5.36
CA ARG A 162 3.99 -19.56 4.19
C ARG A 162 4.54 -18.13 4.15
N TYR A 163 4.49 -17.39 5.25
CA TYR A 163 5.07 -16.03 5.31
C TYR A 163 6.59 -16.03 5.13
N GLU A 164 7.30 -16.98 5.75
CA GLU A 164 8.75 -17.15 5.56
C GLU A 164 9.12 -17.40 4.11
N SER A 165 8.30 -18.14 3.36
CA SER A 165 8.52 -18.38 1.93
C SER A 165 8.14 -17.18 1.04
N LEU A 166 7.16 -16.37 1.46
CA LEU A 166 6.70 -15.21 0.70
C LEU A 166 7.67 -14.04 0.79
N TYR A 167 8.24 -13.80 1.96
CA TYR A 167 9.11 -12.64 2.18
C TYR A 167 10.58 -13.00 2.01
N SER A 168 11.37 -12.05 1.48
CA SER A 168 12.83 -12.16 1.35
C SER A 168 13.48 -10.79 1.59
N GLY A 169 14.78 -10.78 1.93
CA GLY A 169 15.55 -9.55 2.16
C GLY A 169 14.91 -8.64 3.20
N ALA A 170 14.85 -7.34 2.93
CA ALA A 170 14.34 -6.35 3.87
C ALA A 170 12.87 -6.60 4.27
N PHE A 171 12.05 -7.15 3.41
CA PHE A 171 10.66 -7.47 3.76
C PHE A 171 10.56 -8.64 4.75
N TYR A 172 11.44 -9.65 4.64
CA TYR A 172 11.55 -10.70 5.65
C TYR A 172 11.99 -10.12 7.00
N ASP A 173 13.04 -9.31 6.99
CA ASP A 173 13.52 -8.64 8.20
C ASP A 173 12.44 -7.79 8.89
N ARG A 174 11.61 -7.08 8.11
CA ARG A 174 10.54 -6.22 8.64
C ARG A 174 9.33 -6.99 9.14
N PHE A 175 8.75 -7.84 8.28
CA PHE A 175 7.44 -8.45 8.55
C PHE A 175 7.52 -9.77 9.31
N VAL A 176 8.67 -10.45 9.27
CA VAL A 176 8.90 -11.69 10.03
C VAL A 176 9.68 -11.40 11.32
N LEU A 177 10.78 -10.64 11.21
CA LEU A 177 11.68 -10.38 12.34
C LEU A 177 11.41 -9.04 13.05
N GLY A 178 10.51 -8.20 12.54
CA GLY A 178 10.15 -6.93 13.16
C GLY A 178 11.26 -5.87 13.16
N LYS A 179 12.25 -5.96 12.25
CA LYS A 179 13.42 -5.08 12.23
C LYS A 179 13.20 -3.83 11.37
N TRP A 180 13.72 -2.70 11.84
CA TRP A 180 13.83 -1.48 11.04
C TRP A 180 15.07 -1.58 10.13
N VAL A 181 14.87 -1.88 8.85
CA VAL A 181 15.93 -2.06 7.86
C VAL A 181 15.55 -1.37 6.55
N ALA A 182 16.53 -0.79 5.86
CA ALA A 182 16.31 -0.19 4.55
C ALA A 182 16.22 -1.29 3.47
N ALA A 183 15.27 -1.14 2.56
CA ALA A 183 15.28 -1.95 1.34
C ALA A 183 16.46 -1.52 0.48
N GLN A 184 17.26 -2.46 0.00
CA GLN A 184 18.47 -2.21 -0.76
C GLN A 184 18.58 -3.13 -1.98
N GLY A 185 19.34 -2.69 -2.98
CA GLY A 185 19.57 -3.47 -4.19
C GLY A 185 18.41 -3.46 -5.18
N LEU A 186 18.25 -4.54 -5.91
CA LEU A 186 17.15 -4.72 -6.87
C LEU A 186 15.81 -4.86 -6.14
N VAL A 187 14.75 -4.31 -6.73
CA VAL A 187 13.37 -4.46 -6.21
C VAL A 187 12.90 -5.91 -6.33
N TYR A 188 13.27 -6.58 -7.43
CA TYR A 188 12.93 -7.99 -7.70
C TYR A 188 14.17 -8.86 -7.86
N PRO A 189 14.98 -9.08 -6.78
CA PRO A 189 16.29 -9.76 -6.88
C PRO A 189 16.17 -11.24 -7.25
N PHE A 190 15.02 -11.85 -7.11
CA PHE A 190 14.74 -13.26 -7.45
C PHE A 190 14.23 -13.43 -8.89
N PHE A 191 14.02 -12.35 -9.64
CA PHE A 191 13.64 -12.44 -11.05
C PHE A 191 14.77 -13.12 -11.83
N SER A 192 14.43 -14.15 -12.59
CA SER A 192 15.37 -14.89 -13.42
C SER A 192 14.74 -15.21 -14.77
N ARG A 193 15.46 -14.96 -15.84
CA ARG A 193 15.00 -15.27 -17.20
C ARG A 193 14.68 -16.76 -17.37
N SER A 194 15.47 -17.65 -16.79
CA SER A 194 15.25 -19.10 -16.88
C SER A 194 13.95 -19.59 -16.19
N VAL A 195 13.38 -18.78 -15.29
CA VAL A 195 12.18 -19.14 -14.53
C VAL A 195 10.96 -18.36 -15.00
N HIS A 196 11.14 -17.08 -15.34
CA HIS A 196 10.02 -16.14 -15.56
C HIS A 196 9.84 -15.75 -17.02
N VAL A 197 10.75 -16.19 -17.93
CA VAL A 197 10.61 -15.95 -19.38
C VAL A 197 10.23 -17.26 -20.05
N ALA A 198 9.05 -17.27 -20.66
CA ALA A 198 8.53 -18.43 -21.38
C ALA A 198 7.49 -17.98 -22.41
N GLU A 199 7.45 -18.70 -23.54
CA GLU A 199 6.39 -18.50 -24.51
C GLU A 199 5.19 -19.39 -24.17
N PRO A 200 3.96 -18.86 -24.15
CA PRO A 200 2.78 -19.66 -23.89
C PRO A 200 2.41 -20.52 -25.09
N GLU A 201 1.79 -21.67 -24.81
CA GLU A 201 1.20 -22.54 -25.83
C GLU A 201 -0.32 -22.36 -25.85
N GLY A 202 -0.89 -22.37 -27.08
CA GLY A 202 -2.33 -22.29 -27.29
C GLY A 202 -2.87 -20.88 -27.46
N ILE A 203 -4.15 -20.69 -27.22
CA ILE A 203 -4.88 -19.41 -27.38
C ILE A 203 -5.27 -18.91 -26.00
N PRO A 204 -4.98 -17.65 -25.65
CA PRO A 204 -5.39 -17.10 -24.36
C PRO A 204 -6.90 -16.95 -24.26
N SER A 205 -7.42 -17.11 -23.09
CA SER A 205 -8.85 -16.94 -22.76
C SER A 205 -9.27 -15.47 -22.71
N ARG A 206 -8.35 -14.59 -22.29
CA ARG A 206 -8.61 -13.16 -22.07
C ARG A 206 -7.37 -12.33 -22.40
N TYR A 207 -7.60 -11.06 -22.79
CA TYR A 207 -6.53 -10.09 -23.04
C TYR A 207 -6.75 -8.78 -22.30
N PHE A 208 -5.66 -8.22 -21.77
CA PHE A 208 -5.61 -6.88 -21.20
C PHE A 208 -4.40 -6.11 -21.72
N ILE A 209 -4.44 -4.79 -21.62
CA ILE A 209 -3.24 -3.96 -21.79
C ILE A 209 -3.08 -3.10 -20.53
N SER A 210 -1.87 -3.06 -19.98
CA SER A 210 -1.48 -2.13 -18.91
C SER A 210 -0.61 -1.03 -19.48
N CYS A 211 -0.75 0.20 -18.98
CA CYS A 211 -0.07 1.38 -19.50
C CYS A 211 0.51 2.21 -18.36
N ASP A 212 1.82 2.40 -18.36
CA ASP A 212 2.46 3.54 -17.71
C ASP A 212 2.70 4.61 -18.76
N TYR A 213 1.98 5.73 -18.64
CA TYR A 213 1.97 6.79 -19.63
C TYR A 213 2.78 7.99 -19.16
N GLY A 214 3.73 8.42 -19.97
CA GLY A 214 4.53 9.60 -19.74
C GLY A 214 4.61 10.52 -20.98
N THR A 215 4.47 11.82 -20.81
CA THR A 215 4.63 12.81 -21.89
C THR A 215 6.11 13.12 -22.17
N VAL A 216 6.93 13.18 -21.14
CA VAL A 216 8.38 13.48 -21.21
C VAL A 216 9.20 12.27 -20.79
N ASN A 217 8.71 11.49 -19.85
CA ASN A 217 9.27 10.22 -19.41
C ASN A 217 8.87 9.10 -20.36
N PRO A 218 9.58 7.97 -20.38
CA PRO A 218 9.17 6.83 -21.18
C PRO A 218 7.73 6.41 -20.93
N SER A 219 7.08 5.92 -21.99
CA SER A 219 5.77 5.25 -21.92
C SER A 219 5.99 3.75 -22.10
N SER A 220 5.37 2.93 -21.27
CA SER A 220 5.42 1.47 -21.34
C SER A 220 4.00 0.90 -21.36
N PHE A 221 3.66 0.14 -22.42
CA PHE A 221 2.40 -0.59 -22.53
C PHE A 221 2.67 -2.08 -22.66
N GLY A 222 2.02 -2.90 -21.86
CA GLY A 222 2.15 -4.34 -21.89
C GLY A 222 0.88 -5.04 -22.31
N LEU A 223 0.94 -5.88 -23.36
CA LEU A 223 -0.13 -6.77 -23.77
C LEU A 223 -0.07 -8.06 -22.94
N TRP A 224 -1.15 -8.38 -22.26
CA TRP A 224 -1.29 -9.54 -21.40
C TRP A 224 -2.31 -10.53 -21.94
N GLY A 225 -2.01 -11.83 -21.86
CA GLY A 225 -2.92 -12.91 -22.18
C GLY A 225 -2.97 -13.96 -21.08
N GLU A 226 -4.17 -14.48 -20.79
CA GLU A 226 -4.40 -15.54 -19.80
C GLU A 226 -4.34 -16.91 -20.45
N TYR A 227 -3.50 -17.79 -19.91
CA TYR A 227 -3.34 -19.18 -20.37
C TYR A 227 -3.43 -20.12 -19.17
N GLY A 228 -4.54 -20.81 -19.02
CA GLY A 228 -4.71 -21.82 -17.98
C GLY A 228 -4.50 -21.30 -16.55
N GLY A 229 -4.99 -20.11 -16.25
CA GLY A 229 -4.86 -19.45 -14.93
C GLY A 229 -3.51 -18.79 -14.68
N ARG A 230 -2.66 -18.67 -15.69
CA ARG A 230 -1.43 -17.89 -15.66
C ARG A 230 -1.49 -16.77 -16.68
N TRP A 231 -0.82 -15.65 -16.36
CA TRP A 231 -0.79 -14.49 -17.22
C TRP A 231 0.58 -14.34 -17.87
N TYR A 232 0.59 -14.08 -19.15
CA TYR A 232 1.79 -13.84 -19.93
C TYR A 232 1.76 -12.43 -20.50
N ARG A 233 2.84 -11.66 -20.23
CA ARG A 233 3.09 -10.43 -21.00
C ARG A 233 3.63 -10.85 -22.36
N LEU A 234 2.76 -10.79 -23.38
CA LEU A 234 3.00 -11.34 -24.72
C LEU A 234 3.82 -10.42 -25.59
N ASN A 235 3.60 -9.13 -25.45
CA ASN A 235 4.26 -8.10 -26.25
C ASN A 235 4.25 -6.78 -25.50
N GLU A 236 5.03 -5.81 -25.96
CA GLU A 236 5.12 -4.48 -25.37
C GLU A 236 5.28 -3.38 -26.42
N TYR A 237 4.81 -2.20 -26.06
CA TYR A 237 5.22 -0.93 -26.64
C TYR A 237 6.01 -0.18 -25.60
N TYR A 238 7.23 0.23 -25.95
CA TYR A 238 8.09 1.04 -25.10
C TYR A 238 8.62 2.22 -25.90
N PHE A 239 8.34 3.44 -25.43
CA PHE A 239 8.75 4.68 -26.12
C PHE A 239 9.44 5.61 -25.14
N ASP A 240 10.69 5.96 -25.43
CA ASP A 240 11.49 6.90 -24.65
C ASP A 240 11.76 8.15 -25.49
N SER A 241 11.04 9.24 -25.24
CA SER A 241 11.15 10.51 -25.97
C SER A 241 12.57 11.10 -25.94
N ARG A 242 13.36 10.79 -24.90
CA ARG A 242 14.77 11.23 -24.80
C ARG A 242 15.67 10.51 -25.78
N ARG A 243 15.33 9.27 -26.15
CA ARG A 243 16.06 8.48 -27.15
C ARG A 243 15.62 8.81 -28.58
N GLU A 244 14.31 9.01 -28.76
CA GLU A 244 13.70 9.26 -30.08
C GLU A 244 13.77 10.73 -30.51
N GLY A 245 14.09 11.65 -29.58
CA GLY A 245 14.31 13.07 -29.85
C GLY A 245 13.05 13.94 -29.88
N GLU A 246 11.86 13.36 -29.92
CA GLU A 246 10.59 14.08 -29.94
C GLU A 246 9.55 13.41 -29.01
N PRO A 247 8.77 14.20 -28.26
CA PRO A 247 7.65 13.66 -27.49
C PRO A 247 6.50 13.26 -28.40
N ARG A 248 5.74 12.24 -28.01
CA ARG A 248 4.49 11.83 -28.70
C ARG A 248 3.27 12.45 -28.04
N THR A 249 2.26 12.72 -28.86
CA THR A 249 0.92 13.16 -28.44
C THR A 249 0.10 11.98 -27.91
N ASP A 250 -1.01 12.27 -27.22
CA ASP A 250 -1.97 11.25 -26.76
C ASP A 250 -2.49 10.41 -27.94
N GLU A 251 -2.73 11.03 -29.11
CA GLU A 251 -3.21 10.35 -30.32
C GLU A 251 -2.16 9.40 -30.93
N GLU A 252 -0.88 9.78 -30.91
CA GLU A 252 0.21 8.91 -31.38
C GLU A 252 0.43 7.73 -30.44
N HIS A 253 0.31 7.93 -29.13
CA HIS A 253 0.32 6.84 -28.15
C HIS A 253 -0.92 5.94 -28.29
N TYR A 254 -2.08 6.52 -28.60
CA TYR A 254 -3.29 5.75 -28.87
C TYR A 254 -3.15 4.91 -30.15
N ALA A 255 -2.57 5.43 -31.20
CA ALA A 255 -2.27 4.66 -32.43
C ALA A 255 -1.32 3.47 -32.12
N ALA A 256 -0.30 3.69 -31.27
CA ALA A 256 0.57 2.61 -30.84
C ALA A 256 -0.15 1.57 -29.96
N LEU A 257 -1.09 1.99 -29.12
CA LEU A 257 -1.97 1.11 -28.35
C LEU A 257 -2.84 0.25 -29.30
N GLU A 258 -3.42 0.84 -30.35
CA GLU A 258 -4.19 0.10 -31.35
C GLU A 258 -3.32 -0.90 -32.12
N GLN A 259 -2.10 -0.52 -32.47
CA GLN A 259 -1.13 -1.43 -33.12
C GLN A 259 -0.76 -2.59 -32.20
N LEU A 260 -0.52 -2.33 -30.90
CA LEU A 260 -0.22 -3.38 -29.91
C LEU A 260 -1.40 -4.34 -29.72
N ALA A 261 -2.63 -3.82 -29.71
CA ALA A 261 -3.85 -4.61 -29.60
C ALA A 261 -4.14 -5.45 -30.84
N GLY A 262 -3.79 -4.96 -32.05
CA GLY A 262 -4.15 -5.61 -33.32
C GLY A 262 -5.66 -5.89 -33.41
N GLU A 263 -6.02 -7.09 -33.82
CA GLU A 263 -7.42 -7.56 -33.89
C GLU A 263 -7.90 -8.26 -32.63
N LEU A 264 -7.10 -8.22 -31.54
CA LEU A 264 -7.43 -8.90 -30.30
C LEU A 264 -8.59 -8.20 -29.57
N ASN A 265 -9.44 -9.00 -28.94
CA ASN A 265 -10.50 -8.50 -28.07
C ASN A 265 -9.95 -8.14 -26.69
N ILE A 266 -9.52 -6.90 -26.50
CA ILE A 266 -8.97 -6.39 -25.26
C ILE A 266 -10.10 -6.10 -24.27
N GLU A 267 -10.11 -6.79 -23.13
CA GLU A 267 -11.16 -6.64 -22.10
C GLU A 267 -11.11 -5.27 -21.41
N ALA A 268 -9.91 -4.78 -21.12
CA ALA A 268 -9.68 -3.42 -20.63
C ALA A 268 -8.24 -2.95 -20.87
N VAL A 269 -8.09 -1.64 -20.96
CA VAL A 269 -6.82 -0.92 -20.91
C VAL A 269 -6.71 -0.26 -19.55
N ILE A 270 -5.67 -0.62 -18.79
CA ILE A 270 -5.42 -0.20 -17.40
C ILE A 270 -4.32 0.86 -17.45
N ALA A 271 -4.60 2.07 -17.01
CA ALA A 271 -3.60 3.15 -17.00
C ALA A 271 -3.59 3.90 -15.67
N ASP A 272 -2.44 4.54 -15.35
CA ASP A 272 -2.32 5.37 -14.16
C ASP A 272 -3.44 6.42 -14.10
N PRO A 273 -4.12 6.59 -12.95
CA PRO A 273 -5.12 7.64 -12.77
C PRO A 273 -4.62 9.07 -13.06
N SER A 274 -3.31 9.32 -12.92
CA SER A 274 -2.70 10.62 -13.23
C SER A 274 -2.62 10.91 -14.73
N ALA A 275 -2.67 9.88 -15.59
CA ALA A 275 -2.71 10.00 -17.05
C ALA A 275 -4.12 10.39 -17.57
N ALA A 276 -4.72 11.43 -17.00
CA ALA A 276 -6.12 11.80 -17.25
C ALA A 276 -6.41 12.12 -18.73
N SER A 277 -5.49 12.79 -19.43
CA SER A 277 -5.61 13.12 -20.84
C SER A 277 -5.62 11.88 -21.74
N PHE A 278 -4.71 10.94 -21.47
CA PHE A 278 -4.64 9.69 -22.21
C PHE A 278 -5.84 8.77 -21.95
N LEU A 279 -6.30 8.67 -20.70
CA LEU A 279 -7.52 7.95 -20.35
C LEU A 279 -8.75 8.53 -21.08
N GLU A 280 -8.82 9.85 -21.21
CA GLU A 280 -9.89 10.52 -21.95
C GLU A 280 -9.76 10.30 -23.47
N CYS A 281 -8.54 10.29 -24.00
CA CYS A 281 -8.28 9.93 -25.40
C CYS A 281 -8.79 8.51 -25.71
N ILE A 282 -8.47 7.53 -24.89
CA ILE A 282 -8.95 6.13 -25.04
C ILE A 282 -10.50 6.09 -25.01
N ARG A 283 -11.15 6.83 -24.12
CA ARG A 283 -12.62 6.85 -24.01
C ARG A 283 -13.28 7.48 -25.23
N ARG A 284 -12.71 8.56 -25.78
CA ARG A 284 -13.25 9.24 -26.96
C ARG A 284 -13.22 8.36 -28.21
N HIS A 285 -12.17 7.58 -28.39
CA HIS A 285 -12.09 6.62 -29.50
C HIS A 285 -13.08 5.45 -29.35
N GLY A 286 -13.43 5.09 -28.10
CA GLY A 286 -14.51 4.13 -27.81
C GLY A 286 -14.23 2.67 -28.14
N ARG A 287 -13.04 2.34 -28.66
CA ARG A 287 -12.64 0.96 -28.97
C ARG A 287 -12.34 0.14 -27.72
N PHE A 288 -11.69 0.77 -26.73
CA PHE A 288 -11.22 0.09 -25.51
C PHE A 288 -11.92 0.63 -24.28
N ARG A 289 -12.19 -0.26 -23.33
CA ARG A 289 -12.63 0.11 -21.98
C ARG A 289 -11.43 0.59 -21.17
N ALA A 290 -11.36 1.88 -20.84
CA ALA A 290 -10.32 2.45 -19.99
C ALA A 290 -10.63 2.25 -18.50
N VAL A 291 -9.69 1.70 -17.75
CA VAL A 291 -9.79 1.43 -16.31
C VAL A 291 -8.65 2.12 -15.58
N PRO A 292 -8.92 2.95 -14.56
CA PRO A 292 -7.87 3.50 -13.70
C PRO A 292 -7.15 2.39 -12.92
N ALA A 293 -5.83 2.42 -12.92
CA ALA A 293 -4.99 1.48 -12.19
C ALA A 293 -5.08 1.66 -10.67
N LYS A 294 -4.89 0.59 -9.92
CA LYS A 294 -4.50 0.67 -8.51
C LYS A 294 -3.00 0.92 -8.45
N ASN A 295 -2.60 2.11 -8.02
CA ASN A 295 -1.24 2.61 -8.19
C ASN A 295 -0.40 2.71 -6.89
N ASP A 296 -0.83 2.11 -5.77
CA ASP A 296 -0.01 2.03 -4.55
C ASP A 296 1.32 1.32 -4.86
N VAL A 297 2.44 1.99 -4.55
CA VAL A 297 3.77 1.53 -4.99
C VAL A 297 4.22 0.33 -4.17
N ILE A 298 4.25 0.45 -2.85
CA ILE A 298 4.84 -0.59 -1.97
C ILE A 298 3.96 -1.86 -1.95
N ASP A 299 2.66 -1.69 -1.81
CA ASP A 299 1.72 -2.81 -1.83
C ASP A 299 1.71 -3.49 -3.22
N GLY A 300 1.79 -2.69 -4.28
CA GLY A 300 1.89 -3.20 -5.65
C GLY A 300 3.19 -3.97 -5.92
N ILE A 301 4.35 -3.50 -5.46
CA ILE A 301 5.63 -4.23 -5.55
C ILE A 301 5.53 -5.59 -4.85
N ARG A 302 4.88 -5.65 -3.66
CA ARG A 302 4.67 -6.91 -2.95
C ARG A 302 3.81 -7.87 -3.77
N ARG A 303 2.69 -7.39 -4.33
CA ARG A 303 1.80 -8.21 -5.19
C ARG A 303 2.50 -8.76 -6.42
N VAL A 304 3.33 -7.94 -7.09
CA VAL A 304 4.17 -8.40 -8.22
C VAL A 304 5.18 -9.45 -7.76
N SER A 305 5.81 -9.23 -6.60
CA SER A 305 6.73 -10.19 -6.00
C SER A 305 6.08 -11.55 -5.75
N ASP A 306 4.87 -11.55 -5.20
CA ASP A 306 4.12 -12.77 -4.92
C ASP A 306 3.71 -13.46 -6.23
N ALA A 307 3.19 -12.70 -7.19
CA ALA A 307 2.80 -13.24 -8.50
C ALA A 307 3.97 -13.86 -9.27
N LEU A 308 5.18 -13.27 -9.17
CA LEU A 308 6.40 -13.83 -9.75
C LEU A 308 6.82 -15.13 -9.05
N LYS A 309 6.90 -15.14 -7.72
CA LYS A 309 7.27 -16.33 -6.93
C LYS A 309 6.33 -17.50 -7.15
N GLU A 310 5.03 -17.23 -7.26
CA GLU A 310 3.99 -18.21 -7.54
C GLU A 310 3.91 -18.56 -9.04
N ARG A 311 4.71 -17.92 -9.90
CA ARG A 311 4.68 -18.07 -11.37
C ARG A 311 3.28 -17.83 -11.95
N ARG A 312 2.53 -16.92 -11.37
CA ARG A 312 1.22 -16.49 -11.89
C ARG A 312 1.39 -15.52 -13.06
N ILE A 313 2.54 -14.81 -13.13
CA ILE A 313 2.91 -13.96 -14.26
C ILE A 313 4.22 -14.43 -14.88
N LEU A 314 4.27 -14.44 -16.20
CA LEU A 314 5.42 -14.79 -17.03
C LEU A 314 5.56 -13.78 -18.17
N PHE A 315 6.71 -13.78 -18.84
CA PHE A 315 7.04 -12.77 -19.86
C PHE A 315 7.55 -13.45 -21.12
N SER A 316 7.10 -12.97 -22.28
CA SER A 316 7.67 -13.37 -23.58
C SER A 316 9.07 -12.75 -23.75
N GLN A 317 9.92 -13.41 -24.53
CA GLN A 317 11.24 -12.88 -24.90
C GLN A 317 11.16 -11.58 -25.69
N SER A 318 10.03 -11.30 -26.36
CA SER A 318 9.78 -10.05 -27.08
C SER A 318 9.69 -8.82 -26.18
N CYS A 319 9.38 -8.98 -24.89
CA CYS A 319 9.28 -7.89 -23.91
C CYS A 319 10.67 -7.42 -23.43
N THR A 320 11.50 -6.95 -24.35
CA THR A 320 12.94 -6.69 -24.11
C THR A 320 13.19 -5.56 -23.13
N ASP A 321 12.39 -4.49 -23.15
CA ASP A 321 12.51 -3.34 -22.26
C ASP A 321 12.03 -3.67 -20.86
N CYS A 322 10.91 -4.38 -20.71
CA CYS A 322 10.47 -4.90 -19.44
C CYS A 322 11.51 -5.82 -18.79
N LEU A 323 12.07 -6.77 -19.56
CA LEU A 323 13.10 -7.66 -19.07
C LEU A 323 14.41 -6.93 -18.71
N ARG A 324 14.73 -5.84 -19.39
CA ARG A 324 15.84 -4.95 -19.04
C ARG A 324 15.57 -4.25 -17.71
N GLU A 325 14.38 -3.68 -17.51
CA GLU A 325 14.06 -2.95 -16.29
C GLU A 325 14.03 -3.85 -15.06
N PHE A 326 13.60 -5.10 -15.14
CA PHE A 326 13.75 -6.05 -14.03
C PHE A 326 15.19 -6.17 -13.52
N SER A 327 16.19 -6.00 -14.37
CA SER A 327 17.60 -6.06 -14.00
C SER A 327 18.17 -4.74 -13.47
N LEU A 328 17.45 -3.64 -13.63
CA LEU A 328 17.90 -2.28 -13.30
C LEU A 328 17.10 -1.62 -12.18
N TYR A 329 15.85 -1.99 -12.01
CA TYR A 329 14.94 -1.39 -11.03
C TYR A 329 15.39 -1.61 -9.59
N ARG A 330 15.72 -0.53 -8.90
CA ARG A 330 16.39 -0.56 -7.60
C ARG A 330 15.67 0.30 -6.55
N TRP A 331 15.88 -0.06 -5.30
CA TRP A 331 15.48 0.76 -4.17
C TRP A 331 16.32 2.03 -4.07
N ASP A 332 15.68 3.12 -3.63
CA ASP A 332 16.36 4.36 -3.27
C ASP A 332 16.81 4.29 -1.80
N ASN A 333 18.12 4.09 -1.60
CA ASN A 333 18.71 3.97 -0.26
C ASN A 333 18.78 5.30 0.49
N THR A 334 18.46 6.42 -0.16
CA THR A 334 18.51 7.77 0.42
C THR A 334 17.14 8.29 0.81
N ALA A 335 16.09 7.63 0.41
CA ALA A 335 14.73 8.03 0.72
C ALA A 335 14.41 7.86 2.21
N ALA A 336 13.69 8.82 2.79
CA ALA A 336 13.21 8.75 4.17
C ALA A 336 12.13 7.67 4.40
N ARG A 337 11.56 7.14 3.32
CA ARG A 337 10.66 5.98 3.28
C ARG A 337 11.12 5.07 2.17
N ASP A 338 10.77 3.80 2.23
CA ASP A 338 11.02 2.90 1.11
C ASP A 338 10.33 3.43 -0.13
N ALA A 339 11.13 3.68 -1.13
CA ALA A 339 10.69 4.02 -2.46
C ALA A 339 11.67 3.42 -3.47
N PRO A 340 11.22 2.92 -4.58
CA PRO A 340 12.12 2.62 -5.69
C PRO A 340 12.64 3.94 -6.29
N ARG A 341 13.81 3.87 -6.92
CA ARG A 341 14.31 4.98 -7.73
C ARG A 341 13.38 5.24 -8.90
N LYS A 342 13.20 6.49 -9.23
CA LYS A 342 12.42 6.92 -10.41
C LYS A 342 13.26 6.85 -11.69
N GLU A 343 13.85 5.67 -11.91
CA GLU A 343 14.68 5.31 -13.05
C GLU A 343 14.43 3.85 -13.38
N TYR A 344 14.23 3.54 -14.65
CA TYR A 344 13.95 2.19 -15.14
C TYR A 344 12.73 1.55 -14.46
N ASP A 345 11.71 2.36 -14.24
CA ASP A 345 10.51 2.00 -13.48
C ASP A 345 9.24 1.90 -14.35
N HIS A 346 9.30 2.31 -15.61
CA HIS A 346 8.10 2.46 -16.46
C HIS A 346 7.44 1.11 -16.79
N ALA A 347 8.20 0.12 -17.24
CA ALA A 347 7.65 -1.22 -17.46
C ALA A 347 7.33 -1.91 -16.13
N MET A 348 8.05 -1.58 -15.05
CA MET A 348 7.76 -2.10 -13.70
C MET A 348 6.46 -1.52 -13.15
N ASP A 349 6.17 -0.26 -13.42
CA ASP A 349 4.95 0.40 -13.02
C ASP A 349 3.74 -0.15 -13.81
N ASP A 350 3.86 -0.34 -15.14
CA ASP A 350 2.78 -0.96 -15.90
C ASP A 350 2.50 -2.42 -15.48
N VAL A 351 3.53 -3.22 -15.19
CA VAL A 351 3.38 -4.57 -14.61
C VAL A 351 2.66 -4.49 -13.26
N ARG A 352 3.01 -3.54 -12.42
CA ARG A 352 2.38 -3.30 -11.12
C ARG A 352 0.91 -2.92 -11.25
N TYR A 353 0.57 -2.09 -12.24
CA TYR A 353 -0.81 -1.70 -12.54
C TYR A 353 -1.66 -2.91 -12.95
N PHE A 354 -1.13 -3.76 -13.82
CA PHE A 354 -1.78 -4.99 -14.22
C PHE A 354 -2.05 -5.91 -13.02
N VAL A 355 -1.00 -6.25 -12.28
CA VAL A 355 -1.10 -7.19 -11.16
C VAL A 355 -2.02 -6.65 -10.07
N SER A 356 -1.92 -5.36 -9.73
CA SER A 356 -2.74 -4.77 -8.67
C SER A 356 -4.20 -4.59 -9.05
N THR A 357 -4.51 -4.48 -10.34
CA THR A 357 -5.86 -4.19 -10.82
C THR A 357 -6.59 -5.45 -11.28
N VAL A 358 -5.91 -6.37 -11.95
CA VAL A 358 -6.52 -7.61 -12.49
C VAL A 358 -6.33 -8.77 -11.53
N LEU A 359 -5.08 -9.18 -11.25
CA LEU A 359 -4.83 -10.37 -10.44
C LEU A 359 -5.32 -10.27 -8.99
N ALA A 360 -5.44 -9.08 -8.44
CA ALA A 360 -5.86 -8.89 -7.06
C ALA A 360 -7.36 -9.18 -6.83
N HIS A 361 -8.11 -9.43 -7.87
CA HIS A 361 -9.54 -9.75 -7.84
C HIS A 361 -9.86 -11.21 -8.19
N GLU A 362 -8.84 -11.97 -8.57
CA GLU A 362 -8.87 -13.41 -8.82
C GLU A 362 -8.27 -14.18 -7.62
#